data_7f0f6eed9e2524e2ba29371ddcdff581
#
_entry.id   7f0f6eed9e2524e2ba29371ddcdff581
#
_cell.length_a   1.000
_cell.length_b   1.000
_cell.length_c   1.000
_cell.angle_alpha   90.00
_cell.angle_beta   90.00
_cell.angle_gamma   90.00
#
_symmetry.space_group_name_H-M   'P 1'
#
loop_
_entity.id
_entity.type
_entity.pdbx_description
1 polymer ?
#
loop_
_entity_poly.entity_id
_entity_poly.type
_entity_poly.pdbx_seq_one_letter_code
_entity_poly.pdbx_strand_id
1 'polypeptide(L)'
;MANSTYRADFIYKNLQIQQNVIGESFRHGVKKLLFLGSTCIYPRDAQQPMKEDALLTSPLEYTNEPYAIAKIAGLKMCESFNLQYGTNYIAVMPTNLYGPNDNFNLERSHVLPAMIRKIHLAKCLNEDNWENIRYDLDMRPVEGINGESRTEEILAILKSYGISKDGVELWGTGTPLREFLWSAVSYTHLRAHETPEHLV
;
A
#
# COMPACT_ATOMS: atom_id res chain seq x y z
N MET A 1 -10.68 -2.79 -6.34
CA MET A 1 -11.18 -3.62 -7.47
C MET A 1 -10.30 -4.85 -7.74
N ALA A 2 -8.96 -4.76 -7.88
CA ALA A 2 -8.14 -5.94 -8.22
C ALA A 2 -8.35 -7.14 -7.26
N ASN A 3 -8.34 -6.91 -5.94
CA ASN A 3 -8.52 -7.98 -4.94
C ASN A 3 -9.87 -8.70 -5.06
N SER A 4 -10.93 -8.00 -5.45
CA SER A 4 -12.25 -8.60 -5.62
C SER A 4 -12.40 -9.35 -6.95
N THR A 5 -11.63 -8.97 -7.97
CA THR A 5 -11.66 -9.60 -9.30
C THR A 5 -10.73 -10.81 -9.38
N TYR A 6 -9.51 -10.71 -8.84
CA TYR A 6 -8.47 -11.74 -8.93
C TYR A 6 -8.26 -12.46 -7.59
N ARG A 7 -9.34 -12.83 -6.92
CA ARG A 7 -9.33 -13.41 -5.56
C ARG A 7 -8.42 -14.62 -5.42
N ALA A 8 -8.49 -15.56 -6.36
CA ALA A 8 -7.67 -16.78 -6.37
C ALA A 8 -6.17 -16.45 -6.52
N ASP A 9 -5.82 -15.56 -7.43
CA ASP A 9 -4.44 -15.13 -7.64
C ASP A 9 -3.86 -14.45 -6.40
N PHE A 10 -4.65 -13.60 -5.74
CA PHE A 10 -4.20 -12.89 -4.54
C PHE A 10 -3.89 -13.84 -3.38
N ILE A 11 -4.77 -14.79 -3.08
CA ILE A 11 -4.51 -15.74 -2.00
C ILE A 11 -3.38 -16.70 -2.39
N TYR A 12 -3.44 -17.29 -3.58
CA TYR A 12 -2.50 -18.31 -4.01
C TYR A 12 -1.06 -17.79 -4.10
N LYS A 13 -0.85 -16.68 -4.83
CA LYS A 13 0.49 -16.11 -5.05
C LYS A 13 1.10 -15.58 -3.75
N ASN A 14 0.30 -14.92 -2.89
CA ASN A 14 0.82 -14.44 -1.62
C ASN A 14 1.21 -15.59 -0.68
N LEU A 15 0.40 -16.65 -0.60
CA LEU A 15 0.75 -17.85 0.17
C LEU A 15 2.03 -18.48 -0.35
N GLN A 16 2.16 -18.63 -1.66
CA GLN A 16 3.37 -19.24 -2.28
C GLN A 16 4.62 -18.40 -2.01
N ILE A 17 4.56 -17.08 -2.19
CA ILE A 17 5.71 -16.19 -1.94
C ILE A 17 6.14 -16.28 -0.48
N GLN A 18 5.23 -16.08 0.46
CA GLN A 18 5.59 -16.03 1.88
C GLN A 18 6.02 -17.38 2.43
N GLN A 19 5.41 -18.48 1.97
CA GLN A 19 5.85 -19.83 2.32
C GLN A 19 7.28 -20.08 1.86
N ASN A 20 7.61 -19.71 0.63
CA ASN A 20 8.95 -19.87 0.10
C ASN A 20 9.95 -18.98 0.87
N VAL A 21 9.64 -17.70 1.06
CA VAL A 21 10.56 -16.77 1.75
C VAL A 21 10.81 -17.23 3.19
N ILE A 22 9.77 -17.51 3.97
CA ILE A 22 9.90 -17.90 5.37
C ILE A 22 10.58 -19.28 5.49
N GLY A 23 10.17 -20.25 4.66
CA GLY A 23 10.73 -21.60 4.67
C GLY A 23 12.20 -21.65 4.25
N GLU A 24 12.57 -20.93 3.19
CA GLU A 24 13.97 -20.87 2.74
C GLU A 24 14.84 -20.06 3.71
N SER A 25 14.30 -19.00 4.32
CA SER A 25 15.00 -18.28 5.38
C SER A 25 15.39 -19.22 6.53
N PHE A 26 14.49 -20.11 6.93
CA PHE A 26 14.78 -21.10 7.95
C PHE A 26 15.83 -22.11 7.49
N ARG A 27 15.67 -22.69 6.28
CA ARG A 27 16.63 -23.67 5.73
C ARG A 27 18.04 -23.11 5.60
N HIS A 28 18.15 -21.80 5.29
CA HIS A 28 19.45 -21.12 5.15
C HIS A 28 19.96 -20.48 6.45
N GLY A 29 19.35 -20.77 7.59
CA GLY A 29 19.81 -20.31 8.90
C GLY A 29 19.70 -18.80 9.11
N VAL A 30 18.76 -18.13 8.44
CA VAL A 30 18.50 -16.71 8.66
C VAL A 30 18.01 -16.53 10.10
N LYS A 31 18.76 -15.77 10.88
CA LYS A 31 18.48 -15.60 12.30
C LYS A 31 17.34 -14.62 12.60
N LYS A 32 17.19 -13.58 11.78
CA LYS A 32 16.15 -12.55 11.93
C LYS A 32 15.42 -12.37 10.62
N LEU A 33 14.12 -12.42 10.64
CA LEU A 33 13.24 -12.14 9.50
C LEU A 33 12.19 -11.14 9.92
N LEU A 34 12.00 -10.10 9.09
CA LEU A 34 10.88 -9.17 9.23
C LEU A 34 9.85 -9.47 8.14
N PHE A 35 8.67 -9.94 8.55
CA PHE A 35 7.54 -10.17 7.67
C PHE A 35 6.60 -8.96 7.64
N LEU A 36 6.38 -8.40 6.47
CA LEU A 36 5.43 -7.31 6.28
C LEU A 36 4.01 -7.87 6.13
N GLY A 37 3.24 -7.76 7.19
CA GLY A 37 1.80 -8.00 7.18
C GLY A 37 1.02 -6.85 6.54
N SER A 38 -0.18 -6.61 7.02
CA SER A 38 -1.04 -5.51 6.58
C SER A 38 -2.12 -5.27 7.62
N THR A 39 -2.60 -4.05 7.78
CA THR A 39 -3.71 -3.72 8.67
C THR A 39 -5.05 -4.34 8.22
N CYS A 40 -5.17 -4.80 6.97
CA CYS A 40 -6.36 -5.49 6.47
C CYS A 40 -6.59 -6.89 7.09
N ILE A 41 -5.64 -7.41 7.89
CA ILE A 41 -5.81 -8.68 8.62
C ILE A 41 -6.77 -8.58 9.81
N TYR A 42 -7.06 -7.37 10.25
CA TYR A 42 -7.99 -7.15 11.34
C TYR A 42 -9.44 -7.19 10.87
N PRO A 43 -10.37 -7.52 11.77
CA PRO A 43 -11.79 -7.53 11.45
C PRO A 43 -12.29 -6.21 10.88
N ARG A 44 -13.25 -6.29 9.96
CA ARG A 44 -13.86 -5.11 9.33
C ARG A 44 -14.42 -4.12 10.37
N ASP A 45 -15.06 -4.63 11.39
CA ASP A 45 -15.76 -3.84 12.41
C ASP A 45 -15.01 -3.81 13.75
N ALA A 46 -13.67 -3.95 13.71
CA ALA A 46 -12.82 -3.85 14.90
C ALA A 46 -12.92 -2.49 15.55
N GLN A 47 -12.97 -2.49 16.90
CA GLN A 47 -13.02 -1.26 17.69
C GLN A 47 -11.78 -0.39 17.44
N GLN A 48 -11.98 0.92 17.40
CA GLN A 48 -10.90 1.90 17.25
C GLN A 48 -10.60 2.59 18.59
N PRO A 49 -9.33 2.77 18.96
CA PRO A 49 -8.10 2.32 18.28
C PRO A 49 -7.99 0.80 18.29
N MET A 50 -7.53 0.25 17.15
CA MET A 50 -7.45 -1.18 16.93
C MET A 50 -6.32 -1.81 17.77
N LYS A 51 -6.62 -2.90 18.48
CA LYS A 51 -5.65 -3.64 19.28
C LYS A 51 -5.20 -4.90 18.55
N GLU A 52 -4.01 -5.40 18.87
CA GLU A 52 -3.44 -6.59 18.23
C GLU A 52 -4.26 -7.86 18.53
N ASP A 53 -4.88 -7.94 19.71
CA ASP A 53 -5.73 -9.07 20.13
C ASP A 53 -7.08 -9.15 19.38
N ALA A 54 -7.42 -8.12 18.61
CA ALA A 54 -8.59 -8.14 17.73
C ALA A 54 -8.43 -9.09 16.53
N LEU A 55 -7.23 -9.63 16.29
CA LEU A 55 -6.98 -10.55 15.19
C LEU A 55 -7.87 -11.82 15.29
N LEU A 56 -8.57 -12.15 14.19
CA LEU A 56 -9.45 -13.35 14.09
C LEU A 56 -10.67 -13.35 15.04
N THR A 57 -11.05 -12.22 15.59
CA THR A 57 -12.20 -12.14 16.51
C THR A 57 -13.55 -11.98 15.79
N SER A 58 -13.55 -11.52 14.55
CA SER A 58 -14.77 -11.41 13.72
C SER A 58 -14.43 -11.40 12.22
N PRO A 59 -15.43 -11.38 11.31
CA PRO A 59 -15.20 -11.46 9.87
C PRO A 59 -14.32 -10.33 9.33
N LEU A 60 -13.51 -10.69 8.35
CA LEU A 60 -12.66 -9.77 7.58
C LEU A 60 -13.48 -8.96 6.58
N GLU A 61 -12.90 -7.91 6.04
CA GLU A 61 -13.50 -7.17 4.92
C GLU A 61 -13.50 -8.06 3.66
N TYR A 62 -14.69 -8.37 3.15
CA TYR A 62 -14.91 -9.39 2.12
C TYR A 62 -14.12 -9.19 0.84
N THR A 63 -13.95 -7.93 0.39
CA THR A 63 -13.24 -7.65 -0.88
C THR A 63 -11.74 -7.90 -0.78
N ASN A 64 -11.17 -7.79 0.43
CA ASN A 64 -9.75 -8.02 0.74
C ASN A 64 -9.48 -9.37 1.42
N GLU A 65 -10.51 -10.12 1.77
CA GLU A 65 -10.38 -11.35 2.55
C GLU A 65 -9.32 -12.33 2.03
N PRO A 66 -9.21 -12.64 0.72
CA PRO A 66 -8.20 -13.56 0.22
C PRO A 66 -6.77 -13.12 0.51
N TYR A 67 -6.50 -11.83 0.36
CA TYR A 67 -5.21 -11.24 0.68
C TYR A 67 -4.96 -11.21 2.19
N ALA A 68 -5.97 -10.83 2.97
CA ALA A 68 -5.88 -10.79 4.42
C ALA A 68 -5.60 -12.18 5.01
N ILE A 69 -6.32 -13.21 4.57
CA ILE A 69 -6.07 -14.62 4.97
C ILE A 69 -4.63 -15.03 4.66
N ALA A 70 -4.12 -14.72 3.48
CA ALA A 70 -2.73 -15.01 3.15
C ALA A 70 -1.78 -14.32 4.13
N LYS A 71 -1.98 -13.05 4.44
CA LYS A 71 -1.13 -12.29 5.39
C LYS A 71 -1.24 -12.83 6.83
N ILE A 72 -2.41 -13.23 7.28
CA ILE A 72 -2.60 -13.92 8.56
C ILE A 72 -1.80 -15.23 8.61
N ALA A 73 -1.85 -16.02 7.53
CA ALA A 73 -1.08 -17.25 7.44
C ALA A 73 0.43 -16.99 7.57
N GLY A 74 0.97 -15.96 6.91
CA GLY A 74 2.38 -15.60 7.03
C GLY A 74 2.79 -15.16 8.43
N LEU A 75 1.94 -14.37 9.10
CA LEU A 75 2.13 -14.00 10.51
C LEU A 75 2.17 -15.25 11.40
N LYS A 76 1.21 -16.15 11.23
CA LYS A 76 1.13 -17.39 12.01
C LYS A 76 2.28 -18.37 11.69
N MET A 77 2.81 -18.34 10.47
CA MET A 77 4.04 -19.05 10.15
C MET A 77 5.23 -18.51 10.95
N CYS A 78 5.45 -17.21 10.98
CA CYS A 78 6.53 -16.60 11.78
C CYS A 78 6.42 -17.00 13.26
N GLU A 79 5.23 -16.86 13.85
CA GLU A 79 4.96 -17.28 15.23
C GLU A 79 5.27 -18.76 15.46
N SER A 80 4.80 -19.63 14.56
CA SER A 80 5.01 -21.08 14.67
C SER A 80 6.49 -21.48 14.57
N PHE A 81 7.25 -20.85 13.67
CA PHE A 81 8.68 -21.08 13.57
C PHE A 81 9.43 -20.60 14.82
N ASN A 82 9.02 -19.47 15.40
CA ASN A 82 9.60 -19.01 16.67
C ASN A 82 9.34 -19.99 17.81
N LEU A 83 8.10 -20.47 17.95
CA LEU A 83 7.72 -21.40 19.02
C LEU A 83 8.39 -22.78 18.86
N GLN A 84 8.49 -23.29 17.64
CA GLN A 84 8.98 -24.63 17.41
C GLN A 84 10.52 -24.71 17.31
N TYR A 85 11.14 -23.71 16.70
CA TYR A 85 12.55 -23.75 16.36
C TYR A 85 13.40 -22.66 17.02
N GLY A 86 12.77 -21.77 17.81
CA GLY A 86 13.48 -20.68 18.49
C GLY A 86 14.05 -19.64 17.51
N THR A 87 13.41 -19.45 16.36
CA THR A 87 13.79 -18.37 15.43
C THR A 87 13.42 -16.99 15.99
N ASN A 88 13.93 -15.93 15.35
CA ASN A 88 13.56 -14.55 15.67
C ASN A 88 12.89 -13.92 14.43
N TYR A 89 11.69 -14.38 14.12
CA TYR A 89 10.89 -13.93 12.98
C TYR A 89 9.77 -13.01 13.49
N ILE A 90 9.79 -11.75 13.05
CA ILE A 90 8.88 -10.70 13.51
C ILE A 90 7.92 -10.37 12.38
N ALA A 91 6.63 -10.30 12.68
CA ALA A 91 5.61 -9.79 11.76
C ALA A 91 5.17 -8.39 12.22
N VAL A 92 5.17 -7.44 11.28
CA VAL A 92 4.70 -6.07 11.53
C VAL A 92 3.56 -5.71 10.58
N MET A 93 2.63 -4.89 11.04
CA MET A 93 1.48 -4.42 10.29
C MET A 93 1.64 -2.93 9.96
N PRO A 94 2.40 -2.60 8.91
CA PRO A 94 2.56 -1.20 8.53
C PRO A 94 1.21 -0.62 8.12
N THR A 95 0.97 0.62 8.50
CA THR A 95 -0.14 1.42 7.95
C THR A 95 0.12 1.78 6.48
N ASN A 96 -0.69 2.65 5.88
CA ASN A 96 -0.51 3.02 4.46
C ASN A 96 0.80 3.79 4.29
N LEU A 97 1.81 3.12 3.75
CA LEU A 97 3.08 3.74 3.45
C LEU A 97 2.99 4.58 2.17
N TYR A 98 3.66 5.71 2.16
CA TYR A 98 3.83 6.55 0.98
C TYR A 98 5.24 7.14 0.93
N GLY A 99 5.73 7.52 -0.24
CA GLY A 99 7.06 8.11 -0.36
C GLY A 99 7.54 8.28 -1.80
N PRO A 100 8.82 8.62 -1.97
CA PRO A 100 9.45 8.68 -3.29
C PRO A 100 9.35 7.33 -4.00
N ASN A 101 9.18 7.38 -5.31
CA ASN A 101 9.03 6.19 -6.18
C ASN A 101 7.76 5.36 -5.92
N ASP A 102 6.75 5.92 -5.26
CA ASP A 102 5.44 5.31 -5.14
C ASP A 102 4.75 5.18 -6.52
N ASN A 103 3.68 4.42 -6.57
CA ASN A 103 2.87 4.33 -7.77
C ASN A 103 1.94 5.54 -7.87
N PHE A 104 2.28 6.50 -8.72
CA PHE A 104 1.47 7.70 -8.99
C PHE A 104 0.49 7.53 -10.16
N ASN A 105 0.19 6.31 -10.59
CA ASN A 105 -0.77 6.05 -11.66
C ASN A 105 -2.19 6.44 -11.21
N LEU A 106 -2.91 7.26 -11.99
CA LEU A 106 -4.22 7.77 -11.59
C LEU A 106 -5.31 6.70 -11.50
N GLU A 107 -5.15 5.57 -12.20
CA GLU A 107 -6.10 4.46 -12.21
C GLU A 107 -5.86 3.44 -11.09
N ARG A 108 -4.59 3.21 -10.73
CA ARG A 108 -4.18 2.02 -9.96
C ARG A 108 -3.37 2.33 -8.70
N SER A 109 -3.11 3.60 -8.42
CA SER A 109 -2.37 3.99 -7.23
C SER A 109 -3.24 3.98 -5.97
N HIS A 110 -2.57 3.97 -4.83
CA HIS A 110 -3.24 4.25 -3.56
C HIS A 110 -3.69 5.71 -3.49
N VAL A 111 -4.64 5.98 -2.58
CA VAL A 111 -5.32 7.28 -2.51
C VAL A 111 -4.37 8.48 -2.36
N LEU A 112 -3.36 8.38 -1.48
CA LEU A 112 -2.47 9.52 -1.23
C LEU A 112 -1.55 9.84 -2.41
N PRO A 113 -0.84 8.89 -3.05
CA PRO A 113 -0.10 9.15 -4.27
C PRO A 113 -0.97 9.71 -5.41
N ALA A 114 -2.18 9.17 -5.60
CA ALA A 114 -3.12 9.70 -6.59
C ALA A 114 -3.48 11.16 -6.29
N MET A 115 -3.78 11.49 -5.04
CA MET A 115 -4.11 12.85 -4.63
C MET A 115 -2.94 13.81 -4.84
N ILE A 116 -1.72 13.42 -4.48
CA ILE A 116 -0.52 14.23 -4.69
C ILE A 116 -0.38 14.58 -6.18
N ARG A 117 -0.48 13.58 -7.06
CA ARG A 117 -0.40 13.81 -8.51
C ARG A 117 -1.56 14.68 -9.04
N LYS A 118 -2.78 14.42 -8.59
CA LYS A 118 -3.97 15.22 -8.98
C LYS A 118 -3.81 16.67 -8.57
N ILE A 119 -3.40 16.94 -7.33
CA ILE A 119 -3.18 18.31 -6.83
C ILE A 119 -2.06 19.01 -7.60
N HIS A 120 -0.96 18.30 -7.89
CA HIS A 120 0.13 18.83 -8.71
C HIS A 120 -0.36 19.24 -10.10
N LEU A 121 -1.08 18.38 -10.80
CA LEU A 121 -1.60 18.66 -12.13
C LEU A 121 -2.66 19.77 -12.13
N ALA A 122 -3.54 19.82 -11.14
CA ALA A 122 -4.50 20.92 -10.98
C ALA A 122 -3.80 22.26 -10.75
N LYS A 123 -2.75 22.29 -9.91
CA LYS A 123 -1.91 23.46 -9.71
C LYS A 123 -1.24 23.90 -11.02
N CYS A 124 -0.66 22.98 -11.76
CA CYS A 124 -0.05 23.28 -13.06
C CYS A 124 -1.08 23.85 -14.05
N LEU A 125 -2.30 23.33 -14.08
CA LEU A 125 -3.40 23.88 -14.90
C LEU A 125 -3.79 25.31 -14.47
N ASN A 126 -3.87 25.56 -13.17
CA ASN A 126 -4.19 26.89 -12.63
C ASN A 126 -3.14 27.94 -12.98
N GLU A 127 -1.87 27.52 -12.95
CA GLU A 127 -0.70 28.36 -13.27
C GLU A 127 -0.37 28.42 -14.78
N ASP A 128 -1.17 27.77 -15.64
CA ASP A 128 -0.91 27.58 -17.08
C ASP A 128 0.48 26.97 -17.38
N ASN A 129 1.00 26.17 -16.47
CA ASN A 129 2.31 25.51 -16.57
C ASN A 129 2.23 24.23 -17.40
N TRP A 130 2.12 24.40 -18.72
CA TRP A 130 2.00 23.29 -19.67
C TRP A 130 3.27 22.45 -19.80
N GLU A 131 4.42 23.01 -19.54
CA GLU A 131 5.69 22.27 -19.55
C GLU A 131 5.64 21.12 -18.52
N ASN A 132 5.28 21.42 -17.28
CA ASN A 132 5.20 20.41 -16.22
C ASN A 132 4.04 19.43 -16.43
N ILE A 133 2.90 19.86 -16.98
CA ILE A 133 1.81 18.96 -17.32
C ILE A 133 2.26 17.92 -18.36
N ARG A 134 2.90 18.36 -19.44
CA ARG A 134 3.40 17.49 -20.50
C ARG A 134 4.50 16.57 -19.99
N TYR A 135 5.43 17.08 -19.21
CA TYR A 135 6.49 16.28 -18.58
C TYR A 135 5.91 15.17 -17.67
N ASP A 136 4.93 15.49 -16.83
CA ASP A 136 4.28 14.47 -15.97
C ASP A 136 3.58 13.39 -16.78
N LEU A 137 2.87 13.77 -17.85
CA LEU A 137 2.17 12.84 -18.72
C LEU A 137 3.11 11.98 -19.59
N ASP A 138 4.28 12.49 -19.97
CA ASP A 138 5.32 11.70 -20.65
C ASP A 138 5.91 10.65 -19.71
N MET A 139 6.19 11.05 -18.48
CA MET A 139 6.72 10.12 -17.47
C MET A 139 5.69 9.08 -17.02
N ARG A 140 4.40 9.43 -17.03
CA ARG A 140 3.30 8.58 -16.54
C ARG A 140 2.05 8.80 -17.38
N PRO A 141 1.98 8.24 -18.60
CA PRO A 141 0.81 8.37 -19.48
C PRO A 141 -0.48 7.88 -18.79
N VAL A 142 -1.60 8.49 -19.15
CA VAL A 142 -2.93 8.15 -18.64
C VAL A 142 -3.80 7.69 -19.80
N GLU A 143 -4.24 6.43 -19.80
CA GLU A 143 -5.06 5.83 -20.87
C GLU A 143 -4.53 6.09 -22.29
N GLY A 144 -3.20 6.08 -22.43
CA GLY A 144 -2.52 6.34 -23.70
C GLY A 144 -2.29 7.83 -24.03
N ILE A 145 -2.82 8.76 -23.25
CA ILE A 145 -2.54 10.18 -23.36
C ILE A 145 -1.20 10.49 -22.67
N ASN A 146 -0.31 11.14 -23.40
CA ASN A 146 1.03 11.54 -22.97
C ASN A 146 1.26 13.04 -23.20
N GLY A 147 2.46 13.53 -22.95
CA GLY A 147 2.80 14.94 -23.11
C GLY A 147 2.82 15.46 -24.55
N GLU A 148 2.92 14.58 -25.54
CA GLU A 148 2.85 14.93 -26.96
C GLU A 148 1.41 15.01 -27.49
N SER A 149 0.42 14.53 -26.71
CA SER A 149 -1.01 14.56 -27.08
C SER A 149 -1.53 15.99 -27.23
N ARG A 150 -2.63 16.15 -27.97
CA ARG A 150 -3.24 17.45 -28.17
C ARG A 150 -3.78 18.01 -26.84
N THR A 151 -3.73 19.31 -26.69
CA THR A 151 -4.16 20.02 -25.46
C THR A 151 -5.59 19.66 -25.07
N GLU A 152 -6.50 19.52 -26.04
CA GLU A 152 -7.89 19.16 -25.81
C GLU A 152 -8.01 17.73 -25.24
N GLU A 153 -7.20 16.80 -25.72
CA GLU A 153 -7.17 15.41 -25.23
C GLU A 153 -6.63 15.35 -23.81
N ILE A 154 -5.56 16.11 -23.52
CA ILE A 154 -5.01 16.23 -22.17
C ILE A 154 -6.05 16.81 -21.22
N LEU A 155 -6.72 17.90 -21.58
CA LEU A 155 -7.76 18.49 -20.74
C LEU A 155 -8.94 17.55 -20.51
N ALA A 156 -9.34 16.81 -21.53
CA ALA A 156 -10.44 15.85 -21.44
C ALA A 156 -10.09 14.69 -20.46
N ILE A 157 -8.89 14.11 -20.58
CA ILE A 157 -8.48 13.03 -19.68
C ILE A 157 -8.28 13.53 -18.25
N LEU A 158 -7.67 14.68 -18.03
CA LEU A 158 -7.51 15.24 -16.69
C LEU A 158 -8.87 15.50 -16.04
N LYS A 159 -9.83 16.06 -16.79
CA LYS A 159 -11.19 16.29 -16.31
C LYS A 159 -11.91 14.99 -15.93
N SER A 160 -11.73 13.90 -16.69
CA SER A 160 -12.34 12.60 -16.33
C SER A 160 -11.83 12.03 -15.01
N TYR A 161 -10.63 12.43 -14.60
CA TYR A 161 -10.05 12.13 -13.28
C TYR A 161 -10.35 13.18 -12.21
N GLY A 162 -11.25 14.14 -12.50
CA GLY A 162 -11.63 15.20 -11.56
C GLY A 162 -10.57 16.27 -11.37
N ILE A 163 -9.70 16.50 -12.36
CA ILE A 163 -8.62 17.50 -12.30
C ILE A 163 -8.99 18.67 -13.19
N SER A 164 -9.02 19.88 -12.64
CA SER A 164 -9.36 21.12 -13.34
C SER A 164 -8.51 22.30 -12.83
N LYS A 165 -8.62 23.45 -13.49
CA LYS A 165 -8.00 24.70 -13.02
C LYS A 165 -8.51 25.15 -11.66
N ASP A 166 -9.75 24.81 -11.32
CA ASP A 166 -10.41 25.24 -10.08
C ASP A 166 -10.08 24.31 -8.90
N GLY A 167 -9.51 23.14 -9.17
CA GLY A 167 -9.11 22.19 -8.13
C GLY A 167 -9.29 20.74 -8.52
N VAL A 168 -9.36 19.89 -7.50
CA VAL A 168 -9.49 18.43 -7.63
C VAL A 168 -10.82 17.99 -7.05
N GLU A 169 -11.62 17.30 -7.86
CA GLU A 169 -12.83 16.62 -7.40
C GLU A 169 -12.47 15.29 -6.73
N LEU A 170 -12.89 15.13 -5.49
CA LEU A 170 -12.68 13.89 -4.72
C LEU A 170 -13.93 13.02 -4.78
N TRP A 171 -13.73 11.75 -5.06
CA TRP A 171 -14.81 10.77 -5.09
C TRP A 171 -15.16 10.28 -3.69
N GLY A 172 -16.44 10.08 -3.46
CA GLY A 172 -16.99 9.57 -2.20
C GLY A 172 -17.38 10.67 -1.22
N THR A 173 -17.62 10.29 0.02
CA THR A 173 -18.18 11.16 1.06
C THR A 173 -17.14 11.98 1.83
N GLY A 174 -15.85 11.64 1.70
CA GLY A 174 -14.77 12.22 2.51
C GLY A 174 -14.74 11.77 3.97
N THR A 175 -15.65 10.88 4.39
CA THR A 175 -15.75 10.40 5.78
C THR A 175 -14.71 9.35 6.19
N PRO A 176 -14.19 8.47 5.30
CA PRO A 176 -13.22 7.45 5.71
C PRO A 176 -11.90 8.05 6.17
N LEU A 177 -11.52 7.74 7.41
CA LEU A 177 -10.20 8.10 7.96
C LEU A 177 -9.17 7.03 7.56
N ARG A 178 -7.94 7.47 7.31
CA ARG A 178 -6.81 6.59 7.00
C ARG A 178 -5.55 7.14 7.65
N GLU A 179 -4.73 6.24 8.15
CA GLU A 179 -3.39 6.56 8.64
C GLU A 179 -2.39 6.41 7.50
N PHE A 180 -1.46 7.35 7.43
CA PHE A 180 -0.37 7.35 6.45
C PHE A 180 0.96 7.52 7.17
N LEU A 181 1.96 6.78 6.71
CA LEU A 181 3.32 6.85 7.26
C LEU A 181 4.31 7.05 6.10
N TRP A 182 5.20 8.02 6.27
CA TRP A 182 6.29 8.25 5.33
C TRP A 182 7.27 7.07 5.33
N SER A 183 7.57 6.50 4.16
CA SER A 183 8.33 5.26 4.04
C SER A 183 9.73 5.33 4.65
N ALA A 184 10.41 6.48 4.57
CA ALA A 184 11.73 6.65 5.19
C ALA A 184 11.67 6.62 6.73
N VAL A 185 10.60 7.15 7.33
CA VAL A 185 10.39 7.09 8.78
C VAL A 185 10.11 5.66 9.23
N SER A 186 9.33 4.92 8.45
CA SER A 186 9.08 3.49 8.70
C SER A 186 10.38 2.70 8.76
N TYR A 187 11.28 2.90 7.78
CA TYR A 187 12.58 2.24 7.75
C TYR A 187 13.46 2.59 8.97
N THR A 188 13.52 3.86 9.34
CA THR A 188 14.32 4.30 10.51
C THR A 188 13.79 3.73 11.82
N HIS A 189 12.47 3.65 12.01
CA HIS A 189 11.87 3.05 13.19
C HIS A 189 12.14 1.54 13.27
N LEU A 190 11.95 0.81 12.18
CA LEU A 190 12.23 -0.62 12.16
C LEU A 190 13.72 -0.90 12.44
N ARG A 191 14.63 -0.08 11.90
CA ARG A 191 16.07 -0.22 12.14
C ARG A 191 16.45 0.16 13.58
N ALA A 192 15.83 1.16 14.18
CA ALA A 192 16.08 1.56 15.56
C ALA A 192 15.75 0.45 16.57
N HIS A 193 14.71 -0.34 16.29
CA HIS A 193 14.35 -1.50 17.11
C HIS A 193 15.26 -2.73 16.93
N GLU A 194 16.15 -2.71 15.94
CA GLU A 194 17.12 -3.79 15.69
C GLU A 194 18.47 -3.55 16.36
N THR A 195 18.72 -2.41 17.01
CA THR A 195 19.98 -2.18 17.71
C THR A 195 20.03 -2.93 19.04
N PRO A 196 21.20 -3.54 19.40
CA PRO A 196 21.34 -4.32 20.63
C PRO A 196 21.00 -3.57 21.92
N GLU A 197 20.99 -2.26 21.89
CA GLU A 197 20.73 -1.36 23.02
C GLU A 197 19.27 -1.37 23.48
N HIS A 198 18.35 -1.90 22.66
CA HIS A 198 16.92 -2.02 22.97
C HIS A 198 16.45 -3.46 23.22
N LEU A 199 17.41 -4.40 23.36
CA LEU A 199 17.14 -5.81 23.66
C LEU A 199 17.42 -6.18 25.12
N VAL A 200 17.28 -5.21 26.03
CA VAL A 200 17.37 -5.46 27.49
C VAL A 200 15.97 -5.42 28.08
#